data_34e7ec4bb181aabe0ba08f2a0bf600c1
#
_entry.id   34e7ec4bb181aabe0ba08f2a0bf600c1
#
_cell.length_a   1.000
_cell.length_b   1.000
_cell.length_c   1.000
_cell.angle_alpha   90.00
_cell.angle_beta   90.00
_cell.angle_gamma   90.00
#
_symmetry.space_group_name_H-M   'P 1'
#
loop_
_entity.id
_entity.type
_entity.pdbx_description
1 polymer ?
#
loop_
_entity_poly.entity_id
_entity_poly.type
_entity_poly.pdbx_seq_one_letter_code
_entity_poly.pdbx_strand_id
1 'polypeptide(L)'
;MAISAVLPLKASGSYDVNDLKRAHILFTSLQNFVAAGTISEIFVLVPAAEVDLVQQEYACWQSLNIKVMAEDDLLPEFKKYPKMRGWRKQQLLKIAIANLVENEFYLTLDADVICLKPLDESKLIINGKALLQYEQRAQHPKWWKSSARILNMNPNVGP
;
A
#
# COMPACT_ATOMS: atom_id res chain seq x y z
N MET A 1 3.35 -14.04 13.54
CA MET A 1 4.36 -13.18 12.85
C MET A 1 3.69 -11.86 12.57
N ALA A 2 4.32 -10.72 12.87
CA ALA A 2 3.73 -9.42 12.53
C ALA A 2 4.09 -9.04 11.08
N ILE A 3 3.23 -8.25 10.44
CA ILE A 3 3.47 -7.69 9.11
C ILE A 3 3.48 -6.16 9.18
N SER A 4 4.22 -5.51 8.32
CA SER A 4 4.07 -4.06 8.10
C SER A 4 2.95 -3.79 7.09
N ALA A 5 2.44 -2.55 7.03
CA ALA A 5 1.54 -2.14 5.97
C ALA A 5 2.04 -0.85 5.31
N VAL A 6 1.66 -0.60 4.06
CA VAL A 6 1.98 0.63 3.34
C VAL A 6 0.73 1.19 2.67
N LEU A 7 0.49 2.47 2.87
CA LEU A 7 -0.61 3.24 2.31
C LEU A 7 -0.05 4.48 1.60
N PRO A 8 0.17 4.46 0.27
CA PRO A 8 0.38 5.70 -0.46
C PRO A 8 -0.90 6.52 -0.47
N LEU A 9 -0.80 7.78 -0.02
CA LEU A 9 -1.94 8.67 0.18
C LEU A 9 -1.65 10.05 -0.40
N LYS A 10 -2.69 10.70 -0.90
CA LYS A 10 -2.67 12.12 -1.24
C LYS A 10 -3.84 12.80 -0.55
N ALA A 11 -3.55 13.64 0.45
CA ALA A 11 -4.57 14.29 1.27
C ALA A 11 -5.53 15.15 0.43
N SER A 12 -5.00 15.86 -0.57
CA SER A 12 -5.79 16.62 -1.53
C SER A 12 -6.67 15.77 -2.44
N GLY A 13 -6.49 14.44 -2.38
CA GLY A 13 -7.29 13.47 -3.12
C GLY A 13 -7.04 13.45 -4.63
N SER A 14 -7.75 12.54 -5.29
CA SER A 14 -7.90 12.48 -6.75
C SER A 14 -9.39 12.55 -7.08
N TYR A 15 -9.75 13.22 -8.17
CA TYR A 15 -11.15 13.30 -8.61
C TYR A 15 -12.09 13.95 -7.59
N ASP A 16 -11.66 15.04 -6.91
CA ASP A 16 -12.43 15.77 -5.90
C ASP A 16 -12.89 14.95 -4.68
N VAL A 17 -12.25 13.81 -4.43
CA VAL A 17 -12.53 12.96 -3.29
C VAL A 17 -11.45 13.13 -2.22
N ASN A 18 -11.90 13.36 -0.98
CA ASN A 18 -11.02 13.50 0.17
C ASN A 18 -10.51 12.13 0.62
N ASP A 19 -9.28 11.78 0.22
CA ASP A 19 -8.66 10.50 0.58
C ASP A 19 -8.32 10.40 2.09
N LEU A 20 -8.20 11.52 2.82
CA LEU A 20 -8.08 11.48 4.29
C LEU A 20 -9.31 10.84 4.93
N LYS A 21 -10.52 11.24 4.51
CA LYS A 21 -11.77 10.65 5.04
C LYS A 21 -11.89 9.17 4.70
N ARG A 22 -11.45 8.76 3.51
CA ARG A 22 -11.42 7.34 3.13
C ARG A 22 -10.46 6.56 4.02
N ALA A 23 -9.25 7.09 4.25
CA ALA A 23 -8.27 6.46 5.12
C ALA A 23 -8.78 6.37 6.58
N HIS A 24 -9.58 7.31 7.08
CA HIS A 24 -10.25 7.18 8.37
C HIS A 24 -11.18 5.97 8.42
N ILE A 25 -11.95 5.71 7.37
CA ILE A 25 -12.81 4.52 7.27
C ILE A 25 -11.96 3.25 7.26
N LEU A 26 -10.88 3.25 6.47
CA LEU A 26 -9.92 2.14 6.46
C LEU A 26 -9.37 1.88 7.87
N PHE A 27 -8.81 2.90 8.55
CA PHE A 27 -8.21 2.73 9.88
C PHE A 27 -9.23 2.29 10.92
N THR A 28 -10.45 2.84 10.90
CA THR A 28 -11.55 2.36 11.74
C THR A 28 -11.82 0.88 11.51
N SER A 29 -11.84 0.45 10.26
CA SER A 29 -12.06 -0.96 9.92
C SER A 29 -10.91 -1.86 10.37
N LEU A 30 -9.66 -1.39 10.24
CA LEU A 30 -8.50 -2.13 10.73
C LEU A 30 -8.53 -2.29 12.26
N GLN A 31 -8.85 -1.23 13.01
CA GLN A 31 -8.98 -1.31 14.47
C GLN A 31 -10.05 -2.31 14.91
N ASN A 32 -11.16 -2.38 14.18
CA ASN A 32 -12.29 -3.23 14.56
C ASN A 32 -12.11 -4.69 14.17
N PHE A 33 -11.38 -4.97 13.11
CA PHE A 33 -11.35 -6.31 12.50
C PHE A 33 -9.97 -6.96 12.46
N VAL A 34 -8.88 -6.22 12.61
CA VAL A 34 -7.53 -6.81 12.59
C VAL A 34 -7.13 -7.20 14.01
N ALA A 35 -6.72 -8.44 14.18
CA ALA A 35 -6.26 -8.94 15.47
C ALA A 35 -5.01 -8.17 15.95
N ALA A 36 -4.93 -7.88 17.23
CA ALA A 36 -3.80 -7.18 17.82
C ALA A 36 -2.48 -7.89 17.50
N GLY A 37 -1.46 -7.11 17.10
CA GLY A 37 -0.14 -7.63 16.74
C GLY A 37 -0.04 -8.21 15.31
N THR A 38 -1.13 -8.27 14.54
CA THR A 38 -1.07 -8.69 13.13
C THR A 38 -0.34 -7.67 12.28
N ILE A 39 -0.69 -6.38 12.40
CA ILE A 39 0.01 -5.27 11.75
C ILE A 39 0.84 -4.55 12.82
N SER A 40 2.17 -4.54 12.66
CA SER A 40 3.08 -3.89 13.62
C SER A 40 3.20 -2.38 13.40
N GLU A 41 3.03 -1.94 12.16
CA GLU A 41 3.17 -0.54 11.75
C GLU A 41 2.52 -0.29 10.39
N ILE A 42 2.11 0.94 10.15
CA ILE A 42 1.55 1.39 8.87
C ILE A 42 2.35 2.58 8.37
N PHE A 43 3.08 2.42 7.27
CA PHE A 43 3.73 3.52 6.58
C PHE A 43 2.72 4.25 5.69
N VAL A 44 2.44 5.51 6.02
CA VAL A 44 1.61 6.40 5.19
C VAL A 44 2.53 7.30 4.39
N LEU A 45 2.59 7.09 3.08
CA LEU A 45 3.49 7.78 2.16
C LEU A 45 2.74 8.89 1.44
N VAL A 46 3.16 10.14 1.66
CA VAL A 46 2.47 11.34 1.15
C VAL A 46 3.42 12.27 0.42
N PRO A 47 2.93 13.18 -0.44
CA PRO A 47 3.73 14.29 -0.94
C PRO A 47 4.37 15.09 0.22
N ALA A 48 5.61 15.54 0.07
CA ALA A 48 6.35 16.21 1.13
C ALA A 48 5.58 17.41 1.75
N ALA A 49 4.83 18.13 0.93
CA ALA A 49 4.01 19.27 1.39
C ALA A 49 2.80 18.87 2.26
N GLU A 50 2.46 17.59 2.33
CA GLU A 50 1.28 17.10 3.05
C GLU A 50 1.66 16.35 4.35
N VAL A 51 2.96 16.16 4.63
CA VAL A 51 3.44 15.36 5.78
C VAL A 51 2.89 15.90 7.10
N ASP A 52 3.07 17.19 7.39
CA ASP A 52 2.64 17.80 8.66
C ASP A 52 1.12 17.70 8.83
N LEU A 53 0.36 17.96 7.77
CA LEU A 53 -1.09 17.85 7.77
C LEU A 53 -1.52 16.43 8.14
N VAL A 54 -0.94 15.43 7.49
CA VAL A 54 -1.33 14.03 7.68
C VAL A 54 -0.86 13.50 9.03
N GLN A 55 0.30 13.93 9.53
CA GLN A 55 0.76 13.61 10.88
C GLN A 55 -0.19 14.13 11.94
N GLN A 56 -0.65 15.38 11.83
CA GLN A 56 -1.62 15.96 12.76
C GLN A 56 -2.97 15.22 12.71
N GLU A 57 -3.46 14.93 11.51
CA GLU A 57 -4.73 14.24 11.31
C GLU A 57 -4.73 12.84 11.90
N TYR A 58 -3.60 12.13 11.82
CA TYR A 58 -3.50 10.73 12.28
C TYR A 58 -2.89 10.55 13.66
N ALA A 59 -2.57 11.62 14.37
CA ALA A 59 -2.03 11.57 15.73
C ALA A 59 -2.94 10.83 16.74
N CYS A 60 -4.24 10.81 16.51
CA CYS A 60 -5.22 10.10 17.36
C CYS A 60 -5.21 8.57 17.18
N TRP A 61 -4.60 8.04 16.11
CA TRP A 61 -4.59 6.61 15.78
C TRP A 61 -3.42 5.85 16.42
N GLN A 62 -3.17 6.08 17.71
CA GLN A 62 -2.00 5.53 18.43
C GLN A 62 -1.93 4.00 18.41
N SER A 63 -3.08 3.32 18.37
CA SER A 63 -3.14 1.85 18.35
C SER A 63 -2.67 1.20 17.04
N LEU A 64 -2.59 1.97 15.96
CA LEU A 64 -2.20 1.47 14.63
C LEU A 64 -0.71 1.70 14.29
N ASN A 65 0.05 2.35 15.17
CA ASN A 65 1.47 2.68 14.94
C ASN A 65 1.70 3.26 13.52
N ILE A 66 1.01 4.38 13.20
CA ILE A 66 1.10 5.03 11.91
C ILE A 66 2.38 5.86 11.84
N LYS A 67 3.18 5.62 10.79
CA LYS A 67 4.39 6.36 10.45
C LYS A 67 4.17 7.13 9.15
N VAL A 68 4.03 8.45 9.25
CA VAL A 68 3.88 9.31 8.07
C VAL A 68 5.24 9.74 7.58
N MET A 69 5.50 9.60 6.27
CA MET A 69 6.75 10.05 5.65
C MET A 69 6.53 10.60 4.24
N ALA A 70 7.46 11.42 3.78
CA ALA A 70 7.41 11.93 2.42
C ALA A 70 7.73 10.86 1.38
N GLU A 71 6.99 10.86 0.26
CA GLU A 71 7.27 9.96 -0.87
C GLU A 71 8.69 10.15 -1.44
N ASP A 72 9.21 11.38 -1.39
CA ASP A 72 10.55 11.75 -1.88
C ASP A 72 11.67 11.27 -0.96
N ASP A 73 11.40 10.99 0.32
CA ASP A 73 12.38 10.42 1.24
C ASP A 73 12.62 8.94 0.92
N LEU A 74 11.56 8.24 0.50
CA LEU A 74 11.65 6.84 0.07
C LEU A 74 12.21 6.73 -1.36
N LEU A 75 11.78 7.60 -2.27
CA LEU A 75 12.20 7.63 -3.67
C LEU A 75 12.58 9.03 -4.13
N PRO A 76 13.83 9.48 -3.85
CA PRO A 76 14.31 10.82 -4.23
C PRO A 76 14.24 11.10 -5.74
N GLU A 77 14.23 10.04 -6.56
CA GLU A 77 14.11 10.13 -8.01
C GLU A 77 12.80 10.77 -8.48
N PHE A 78 11.77 10.80 -7.66
CA PHE A 78 10.49 11.44 -8.01
C PHE A 78 10.63 12.92 -8.33
N LYS A 79 11.62 13.59 -7.73
CA LYS A 79 11.95 15.00 -8.04
C LYS A 79 12.33 15.20 -9.51
N LYS A 80 12.86 14.15 -10.17
CA LYS A 80 13.21 14.18 -11.60
C LYS A 80 11.98 13.99 -12.51
N TYR A 81 10.85 13.54 -11.95
CA TYR A 81 9.65 13.20 -12.71
C TYR A 81 8.39 13.89 -12.15
N PRO A 82 8.35 15.23 -12.07
CA PRO A 82 7.25 15.97 -11.42
C PRO A 82 5.88 15.75 -12.07
N LYS A 83 5.86 15.35 -13.35
CA LYS A 83 4.64 15.06 -14.11
C LYS A 83 4.21 13.57 -14.05
N MET A 84 4.88 12.74 -13.24
CA MET A 84 4.49 11.34 -13.09
C MET A 84 3.08 11.25 -12.52
N ARG A 85 2.23 10.44 -13.15
CA ARG A 85 0.85 10.21 -12.69
C ARG A 85 0.84 9.55 -11.32
N GLY A 86 -0.06 9.98 -10.44
CA GLY A 86 -0.18 9.48 -9.07
C GLY A 86 -0.29 7.96 -8.98
N TRP A 87 -1.09 7.32 -9.84
CA TRP A 87 -1.18 5.87 -9.89
C TRP A 87 0.18 5.17 -10.11
N ARG A 88 1.05 5.71 -10.99
CA ARG A 88 2.39 5.14 -11.20
C ARG A 88 3.29 5.33 -9.98
N LYS A 89 3.22 6.51 -9.35
CA LYS A 89 3.95 6.77 -8.11
C LYS A 89 3.56 5.76 -7.04
N GLN A 90 2.27 5.54 -6.81
CA GLN A 90 1.77 4.57 -5.84
C GLN A 90 2.34 3.16 -6.07
N GLN A 91 2.39 2.68 -7.32
CA GLN A 91 2.96 1.36 -7.61
C GLN A 91 4.45 1.29 -7.26
N LEU A 92 5.22 2.34 -7.58
CA LEU A 92 6.65 2.40 -7.25
C LEU A 92 6.88 2.48 -5.73
N LEU A 93 6.08 3.27 -5.01
CA LEU A 93 6.14 3.37 -3.54
C LEU A 93 5.83 2.03 -2.86
N LYS A 94 4.80 1.32 -3.34
CA LYS A 94 4.42 -0.01 -2.84
C LYS A 94 5.54 -1.05 -3.01
N ILE A 95 6.38 -0.91 -4.03
CA ILE A 95 7.54 -1.79 -4.24
C ILE A 95 8.74 -1.29 -3.41
N ALA A 96 9.04 0.00 -3.44
CA ALA A 96 10.23 0.57 -2.82
C ALA A 96 10.24 0.43 -1.29
N ILE A 97 9.07 0.40 -0.64
CA ILE A 97 8.94 0.25 0.81
C ILE A 97 9.59 -1.05 1.32
N ALA A 98 9.74 -2.05 0.46
CA ALA A 98 10.43 -3.30 0.81
C ALA A 98 11.86 -3.09 1.32
N ASN A 99 12.51 -1.98 0.96
CA ASN A 99 13.84 -1.64 1.44
C ASN A 99 13.86 -1.05 2.86
N LEU A 100 12.70 -0.68 3.39
CA LEU A 100 12.57 0.00 4.67
C LEU A 100 11.89 -0.87 5.73
N VAL A 101 10.99 -1.76 5.34
CA VAL A 101 10.28 -2.65 6.26
C VAL A 101 11.21 -3.74 6.77
N GLU A 102 11.14 -4.02 8.09
CA GLU A 102 11.93 -5.07 8.72
C GLU A 102 11.22 -6.44 8.71
N ASN A 103 9.90 -6.43 8.59
CA ASN A 103 9.11 -7.66 8.54
C ASN A 103 9.29 -8.37 7.19
N GLU A 104 9.28 -9.68 7.20
CA GLU A 104 9.40 -10.52 5.99
C GLU A 104 8.26 -10.25 4.98
N PHE A 105 7.08 -9.89 5.48
CA PHE A 105 5.92 -9.57 4.67
C PHE A 105 5.39 -8.18 4.99
N TYR A 106 4.87 -7.52 3.97
CA TYR A 106 4.09 -6.30 4.15
C TYR A 106 2.83 -6.31 3.29
N LEU A 107 1.79 -5.63 3.79
CA LEU A 107 0.49 -5.48 3.14
C LEU A 107 0.44 -4.15 2.41
N THR A 108 0.06 -4.14 1.13
CA THR A 108 -0.22 -2.90 0.40
C THR A 108 -1.69 -2.53 0.54
N LEU A 109 -1.94 -1.29 0.94
CA LEU A 109 -3.27 -0.75 1.13
C LEU A 109 -3.56 0.36 0.10
N ASP A 110 -4.83 0.52 -0.24
CA ASP A 110 -5.39 1.69 -0.91
C ASP A 110 -6.39 2.37 0.04
N ALA A 111 -6.55 3.68 -0.04
CA ALA A 111 -7.39 4.44 0.90
C ALA A 111 -8.87 4.06 0.87
N ASP A 112 -9.33 3.44 -0.22
CA ASP A 112 -10.71 3.01 -0.44
C ASP A 112 -10.98 1.53 -0.09
N VAL A 113 -10.05 0.88 0.58
CA VAL A 113 -10.20 -0.49 1.10
C VAL A 113 -10.87 -0.46 2.48
N ILE A 114 -11.71 -1.44 2.77
CA ILE A 114 -12.39 -1.62 4.05
C ILE A 114 -12.25 -3.07 4.49
N CYS A 115 -11.76 -3.29 5.71
CA CYS A 115 -11.75 -4.60 6.34
C CYS A 115 -13.15 -4.89 6.91
N LEU A 116 -13.79 -5.97 6.46
CA LEU A 116 -15.17 -6.30 6.84
C LEU A 116 -15.29 -7.57 7.71
N LYS A 117 -14.21 -8.28 7.95
CA LYS A 117 -14.21 -9.54 8.71
C LYS A 117 -12.96 -9.63 9.58
N PRO A 118 -13.00 -10.41 10.67
CA PRO A 118 -11.80 -10.66 11.47
C PRO A 118 -10.63 -11.14 10.61
N LEU A 119 -9.52 -10.42 10.73
CA LEU A 119 -8.29 -10.63 9.96
C LEU A 119 -7.12 -10.82 10.92
N ASP A 120 -6.38 -11.88 10.71
CA ASP A 120 -5.11 -12.17 11.37
C ASP A 120 -4.08 -12.63 10.32
N GLU A 121 -2.82 -12.80 10.74
CA GLU A 121 -1.74 -13.19 9.82
C GLU A 121 -2.02 -14.51 9.09
N SER A 122 -2.68 -15.48 9.75
CA SER A 122 -2.93 -16.81 9.17
C SER A 122 -3.82 -16.76 7.93
N LYS A 123 -4.58 -15.68 7.75
CA LYS A 123 -5.42 -15.43 6.58
C LYS A 123 -4.69 -14.71 5.45
N LEU A 124 -3.52 -14.18 5.73
CA LEU A 124 -2.68 -13.45 4.76
C LEU A 124 -1.45 -14.25 4.34
N ILE A 125 -0.95 -15.10 5.23
CA ILE A 125 0.26 -15.90 5.01
C ILE A 125 -0.07 -17.37 5.26
N ILE A 126 -0.01 -18.17 4.21
CA ILE A 126 -0.33 -19.61 4.24
C ILE A 126 0.92 -20.39 3.87
N ASN A 127 1.39 -21.26 4.78
CA ASN A 127 2.60 -22.06 4.57
C ASN A 127 3.85 -21.24 4.21
N GLY A 128 4.02 -20.07 4.87
CA GLY A 128 5.15 -19.17 4.63
C GLY A 128 5.08 -18.41 3.30
N LYS A 129 3.91 -18.34 2.67
CA LYS A 129 3.70 -17.62 1.40
C LYS A 129 2.56 -16.63 1.54
N ALA A 130 2.75 -15.44 0.99
CA ALA A 130 1.70 -14.44 0.92
C ALA A 130 0.51 -14.95 0.07
N LEU A 131 -0.70 -14.66 0.53
CA LEU A 131 -1.90 -14.93 -0.25
C LEU A 131 -1.92 -14.02 -1.48
N LEU A 132 -2.10 -14.62 -2.65
CA LEU A 132 -2.23 -13.90 -3.91
C LEU A 132 -3.63 -14.06 -4.47
N GLN A 133 -4.17 -12.96 -4.98
CA GLN A 133 -5.37 -13.01 -5.80
C GLN A 133 -4.98 -13.40 -7.22
N TYR A 134 -5.70 -14.37 -7.76
CA TYR A 134 -5.49 -14.86 -9.11
C TYR A 134 -6.41 -14.15 -10.08
N GLU A 135 -5.86 -13.57 -11.15
CA GLU A 135 -6.63 -12.98 -12.23
C GLU A 135 -6.30 -13.68 -13.56
N GLN A 136 -7.34 -13.90 -14.37
CA GLN A 136 -7.11 -14.46 -15.70
C GLN A 136 -6.39 -13.44 -16.60
N ARG A 137 -5.38 -13.88 -17.34
CA ARG A 137 -4.61 -13.03 -18.28
C ARG A 137 -5.48 -12.30 -19.30
N ALA A 138 -6.58 -12.91 -19.71
CA ALA A 138 -7.53 -12.34 -20.65
C ALA A 138 -8.16 -11.03 -20.16
N GLN A 139 -8.20 -10.79 -18.82
CA GLN A 139 -8.73 -9.55 -18.26
C GLN A 139 -7.80 -8.35 -18.54
N HIS A 140 -6.47 -8.57 -18.52
CA HIS A 140 -5.48 -7.51 -18.70
C HIS A 140 -4.34 -7.90 -19.67
N PRO A 141 -4.63 -8.22 -20.94
CA PRO A 141 -3.65 -8.81 -21.85
C PRO A 141 -2.46 -7.89 -22.16
N LYS A 142 -2.67 -6.57 -22.15
CA LYS A 142 -1.59 -5.57 -22.36
C LYS A 142 -0.63 -5.52 -21.17
N TRP A 143 -1.15 -5.60 -19.95
CA TRP A 143 -0.34 -5.60 -18.73
C TRP A 143 0.47 -6.88 -18.63
N TRP A 144 -0.17 -8.02 -18.92
CA TRP A 144 0.53 -9.30 -18.95
C TRP A 144 1.71 -9.30 -19.92
N LYS A 145 1.51 -8.88 -21.18
CA LYS A 145 2.58 -8.80 -22.18
C LYS A 145 3.73 -7.87 -21.74
N SER A 146 3.40 -6.73 -21.14
CA SER A 146 4.40 -5.79 -20.64
C SER A 146 5.21 -6.36 -19.49
N SER A 147 4.55 -6.98 -18.51
CA SER A 147 5.20 -7.61 -17.36
C SER A 147 6.08 -8.79 -17.78
N ALA A 148 5.58 -9.66 -18.65
CA ALA A 148 6.34 -10.79 -19.18
C ALA A 148 7.62 -10.32 -19.90
N ARG A 149 7.54 -9.24 -20.67
CA ARG A 149 8.72 -8.66 -21.34
C ARG A 149 9.75 -8.13 -20.34
N ILE A 150 9.31 -7.42 -19.30
CA ILE A 150 10.20 -6.86 -18.26
C ILE A 150 10.88 -7.98 -17.49
N LEU A 151 10.14 -9.04 -17.17
CA LEU A 151 10.61 -10.19 -16.40
C LEU A 151 11.32 -11.25 -17.25
N ASN A 152 11.49 -10.99 -18.56
CA ASN A 152 12.05 -11.95 -19.51
C ASN A 152 11.35 -13.32 -19.49
N MET A 153 10.03 -13.31 -19.38
CA MET A 153 9.18 -14.50 -19.33
C MET A 153 8.46 -14.70 -20.66
N ASN A 154 8.16 -15.94 -21.00
CA ASN A 154 7.32 -16.22 -22.16
C ASN A 154 5.86 -15.81 -21.86
N PRO A 155 5.26 -14.86 -22.61
CA PRO A 155 3.90 -14.38 -22.34
C PRO A 155 2.81 -15.43 -22.60
N ASN A 156 3.14 -16.54 -23.25
CA ASN A 156 2.19 -17.60 -23.63
C ASN A 156 2.24 -18.80 -22.66
N VAL A 157 3.12 -18.79 -21.67
CA VAL A 157 3.29 -19.87 -20.68
C VAL A 157 2.76 -19.43 -19.31
N GLY A 158 2.08 -20.36 -18.62
CA GLY A 158 1.52 -20.18 -17.28
C GLY A 158 -0.03 -20.20 -17.31
N PRO A 159 -0.67 -20.29 -16.15
CA PRO A 159 -2.12 -20.39 -15.99
C PRO A 159 -2.88 -19.19 -16.50
#